data_b850a6af310a446ba1211da2abd2826e
#
_entry.id   b850a6af310a446ba1211da2abd2826e
#
_cell.length_a   1.000
_cell.length_b   1.000
_cell.length_c   1.000
_cell.angle_alpha   90.00
_cell.angle_beta   90.00
_cell.angle_gamma   90.00
#
_symmetry.space_group_name_H-M   'P 1'
#
loop_
_entity.id
_entity.type
_entity.pdbx_description
1 polymer ?
#
loop_
_entity_poly.entity_id
_entity_poly.type
_entity_poly.pdbx_seq_one_letter_code
_entity_poly.pdbx_strand_id
1 'polypeptide(L)'
;MKSLVLKDLFNIGHNAKSMLFILVVFAVALIPFSGVEGYIFVCAILCSMMIVTTFSFDDSSKWTRYAMIMPVSKKELVAGKFMVLAIFCAIGSLFGLIIGFIGGLITHKIVLDIVGIGELLFLTLGAWVISLIFGSMSIPLVFKFGAEKGRVLLLVSFLIPAGICFGIYQLLTMLGVALTDQIVFILLCCSPLLALAWCLSLIHI
;
A
#
# COMPACT_ATOMS: atom_id res chain seq x y z
N MET A 1 -21.98 5.65 -2.96
CA MET A 1 -20.66 5.08 -2.61
C MET A 1 -20.33 3.81 -3.37
N LYS A 2 -21.16 2.74 -3.37
CA LYS A 2 -20.83 1.47 -4.08
C LYS A 2 -20.51 1.65 -5.58
N SER A 3 -21.26 2.48 -6.29
CA SER A 3 -21.06 2.74 -7.72
C SER A 3 -19.74 3.47 -8.03
N LEU A 4 -19.28 4.37 -7.14
CA LEU A 4 -18.01 5.08 -7.29
C LEU A 4 -16.82 4.12 -7.14
N VAL A 5 -16.86 3.26 -6.13
CA VAL A 5 -15.83 2.22 -5.90
C VAL A 5 -15.79 1.23 -7.06
N LEU A 6 -16.97 0.78 -7.52
CA LEU A 6 -17.09 -0.17 -8.62
C LEU A 6 -16.52 0.40 -9.93
N LYS A 7 -16.78 1.69 -10.22
CA LYS A 7 -16.21 2.40 -11.37
C LYS A 7 -14.68 2.36 -11.36
N ASP A 8 -14.07 2.69 -10.21
CA ASP A 8 -12.61 2.74 -10.08
C ASP A 8 -12.00 1.34 -10.19
N LEU A 9 -12.65 0.31 -9.64
CA LEU A 9 -12.24 -1.08 -9.78
C LEU A 9 -12.27 -1.56 -11.24
N PHE A 10 -13.34 -1.23 -11.99
CA PHE A 10 -13.43 -1.58 -13.41
C PHE A 10 -12.40 -0.87 -14.27
N ASN A 11 -12.13 0.43 -14.00
CA ASN A 11 -11.11 1.18 -14.72
C ASN A 11 -9.71 0.55 -14.59
N ILE A 12 -9.39 0.06 -13.40
CA ILE A 12 -8.10 -0.60 -13.17
C ILE A 12 -8.10 -2.03 -13.69
N GLY A 13 -9.24 -2.71 -13.70
CA GLY A 13 -9.36 -4.08 -14.23
C GLY A 13 -8.81 -4.19 -15.66
N HIS A 14 -8.92 -3.14 -16.46
CA HIS A 14 -8.32 -3.10 -17.80
C HIS A 14 -6.78 -3.14 -17.77
N ASN A 15 -6.14 -2.55 -16.77
CA ASN A 15 -4.69 -2.55 -16.58
C ASN A 15 -4.19 -3.70 -15.68
N ALA A 16 -5.10 -4.53 -15.15
CA ALA A 16 -4.75 -5.60 -14.21
C ALA A 16 -3.75 -6.61 -14.79
N LYS A 17 -3.86 -6.93 -16.10
CA LYS A 17 -2.92 -7.85 -16.78
C LYS A 17 -1.48 -7.32 -16.76
N SER A 18 -1.29 -6.04 -17.08
CA SER A 18 0.04 -5.41 -17.04
C SER A 18 0.61 -5.37 -15.63
N MET A 19 -0.24 -5.09 -14.64
CA MET A 19 0.14 -5.07 -13.24
C MET A 19 0.55 -6.47 -12.75
N LEU A 20 -0.24 -7.50 -13.04
CA LEU A 20 0.08 -8.87 -12.70
C LEU A 20 1.42 -9.30 -13.30
N PHE A 21 1.67 -8.95 -14.56
CA PHE A 21 2.94 -9.22 -15.21
C PHE A 21 4.11 -8.58 -14.46
N ILE A 22 3.98 -7.30 -14.09
CA ILE A 22 5.01 -6.58 -13.32
C ILE A 22 5.24 -7.27 -11.97
N LEU A 23 4.18 -7.64 -11.23
CA LEU A 23 4.30 -8.32 -9.94
C LEU A 23 5.04 -9.67 -10.07
N VAL A 24 4.76 -10.44 -11.12
CA VAL A 24 5.45 -11.71 -11.38
C VAL A 24 6.93 -11.49 -11.71
N VAL A 25 7.26 -10.48 -12.53
CA VAL A 25 8.66 -10.13 -12.84
C VAL A 25 9.41 -9.73 -11.55
N PHE A 26 8.77 -8.94 -10.69
CA PHE A 26 9.35 -8.59 -9.38
C PHE A 26 9.50 -9.81 -8.46
N ALA A 27 8.60 -10.82 -8.53
CA ALA A 27 8.76 -12.06 -7.78
C ALA A 27 10.06 -12.78 -8.15
N VAL A 28 10.29 -12.95 -9.43
CA VAL A 28 11.51 -13.63 -9.94
C VAL A 28 12.78 -12.87 -9.54
N ALA A 29 12.73 -11.55 -9.53
CA ALA A 29 13.89 -10.73 -9.19
C ALA A 29 14.11 -10.65 -7.67
N LEU A 30 13.07 -10.39 -6.87
CA LEU A 30 13.22 -10.05 -5.46
C LEU A 30 13.29 -11.26 -4.53
N ILE A 31 12.56 -12.34 -4.80
CA ILE A 31 12.54 -13.51 -3.89
C ILE A 31 13.96 -14.10 -3.70
N PRO A 32 14.82 -14.24 -4.71
CA PRO A 32 16.18 -14.71 -4.51
C PRO A 32 17.06 -13.78 -3.68
N PHE A 33 16.89 -12.44 -3.82
CA PHE A 33 17.72 -11.43 -3.16
C PHE A 33 17.24 -11.02 -1.78
N SER A 34 15.97 -10.57 -1.68
CA SER A 34 15.39 -9.99 -0.46
C SER A 34 14.57 -10.98 0.37
N GLY A 35 14.37 -12.20 -0.14
CA GLY A 35 13.46 -13.15 0.48
C GLY A 35 11.98 -12.86 0.21
N VAL A 36 11.13 -13.71 0.79
CA VAL A 36 9.67 -13.63 0.62
C VAL A 36 9.09 -12.40 1.29
N GLU A 37 9.66 -12.02 2.43
CA GLU A 37 9.23 -10.88 3.25
C GLU A 37 9.31 -9.57 2.45
N GLY A 38 10.47 -9.28 1.86
CA GLY A 38 10.67 -8.10 1.03
C GLY A 38 9.72 -8.05 -0.17
N TYR A 39 9.44 -9.20 -0.78
CA TYR A 39 8.51 -9.30 -1.89
C TYR A 39 7.06 -8.95 -1.49
N ILE A 40 6.58 -9.42 -0.34
CA ILE A 40 5.23 -9.11 0.18
C ILE A 40 5.06 -7.59 0.36
N PHE A 41 6.04 -6.92 0.97
CA PHE A 41 6.01 -5.46 1.15
C PHE A 41 5.98 -4.72 -0.19
N VAL A 42 6.82 -5.12 -1.14
CA VAL A 42 6.86 -4.49 -2.47
C VAL A 42 5.54 -4.66 -3.20
N CYS A 43 4.92 -5.85 -3.16
CA CYS A 43 3.60 -6.08 -3.76
C CYS A 43 2.53 -5.17 -3.17
N ALA A 44 2.46 -5.06 -1.85
CA ALA A 44 1.49 -4.22 -1.17
C ALA A 44 1.67 -2.73 -1.54
N ILE A 45 2.92 -2.25 -1.59
CA ILE A 45 3.25 -0.87 -1.96
C ILE A 45 2.92 -0.60 -3.44
N LEU A 46 3.29 -1.49 -4.36
CA LEU A 46 2.98 -1.33 -5.78
C LEU A 46 1.46 -1.29 -6.04
N CYS A 47 0.70 -2.13 -5.32
CA CYS A 47 -0.75 -2.10 -5.40
C CYS A 47 -1.35 -0.80 -4.83
N SER A 48 -0.78 -0.24 -3.76
CA SER A 48 -1.22 1.06 -3.22
C SER A 48 -1.01 2.20 -4.23
N MET A 49 0.04 2.13 -5.04
CA MET A 49 0.31 3.12 -6.10
C MET A 49 -0.76 3.14 -7.20
N MET A 50 -1.55 2.08 -7.36
CA MET A 50 -2.66 2.05 -8.32
C MET A 50 -3.74 3.08 -8.05
N ILE A 51 -3.84 3.59 -6.82
CA ILE A 51 -4.79 4.66 -6.50
C ILE A 51 -4.52 5.91 -7.36
N VAL A 52 -3.26 6.27 -7.63
CA VAL A 52 -2.91 7.42 -8.47
C VAL A 52 -3.36 7.21 -9.92
N THR A 53 -3.35 5.97 -10.40
CA THR A 53 -3.86 5.64 -11.72
C THR A 53 -5.36 5.91 -11.83
N THR A 54 -6.15 5.67 -10.76
CA THR A 54 -7.58 6.04 -10.76
C THR A 54 -7.79 7.53 -10.91
N PHE A 55 -6.95 8.34 -10.28
CA PHE A 55 -7.00 9.79 -10.42
C PHE A 55 -6.60 10.24 -11.83
N SER A 56 -5.59 9.62 -12.44
CA SER A 56 -5.20 9.90 -13.82
C SER A 56 -6.36 9.64 -14.80
N PHE A 57 -7.13 8.56 -14.59
CA PHE A 57 -8.33 8.29 -15.38
C PHE A 57 -9.44 9.32 -15.14
N ASP A 58 -9.64 9.72 -13.89
CA ASP A 58 -10.64 10.75 -13.55
C ASP A 58 -10.28 12.11 -14.15
N ASP A 59 -9.00 12.48 -14.18
CA ASP A 59 -8.52 13.72 -14.80
C ASP A 59 -8.66 13.68 -16.34
N SER A 60 -8.26 12.58 -16.97
CA SER A 60 -8.36 12.42 -18.44
C SER A 60 -9.81 12.44 -18.94
N SER A 61 -10.72 11.83 -18.19
CA SER A 61 -12.17 11.81 -18.50
C SER A 61 -12.92 13.05 -18.01
N LYS A 62 -12.24 13.99 -17.33
CA LYS A 62 -12.85 15.15 -16.66
C LYS A 62 -13.97 14.75 -15.69
N TRP A 63 -13.90 13.54 -15.14
CA TRP A 63 -14.92 12.96 -14.28
C TRP A 63 -15.25 13.84 -13.07
N THR A 64 -14.26 14.51 -12.48
CA THR A 64 -14.44 15.38 -11.31
C THR A 64 -15.47 16.50 -11.58
N ARG A 65 -15.52 17.03 -12.80
CA ARG A 65 -16.51 18.06 -13.19
C ARG A 65 -17.93 17.48 -13.27
N TYR A 66 -18.08 16.27 -13.79
CA TYR A 66 -19.38 15.59 -13.84
C TYR A 66 -19.86 15.16 -12.45
N ALA A 67 -18.96 14.71 -11.59
CA ALA A 67 -19.29 14.31 -10.23
C ALA A 67 -19.85 15.48 -9.39
N MET A 68 -19.42 16.72 -9.66
CA MET A 68 -19.93 17.91 -8.96
C MET A 68 -21.36 18.29 -9.36
N ILE A 69 -21.86 17.84 -10.52
CA ILE A 69 -23.23 18.06 -10.98
C ILE A 69 -24.18 17.00 -10.43
N MET A 70 -23.65 15.84 -10.04
CA MET A 70 -24.42 14.76 -9.43
C MET A 70 -24.69 15.04 -7.94
N PRO A 71 -25.77 14.47 -7.37
CA PRO A 71 -26.08 14.61 -5.94
C PRO A 71 -25.15 13.72 -5.08
N VAL A 72 -23.83 13.91 -5.25
CA VAL A 72 -22.78 13.18 -4.52
C VAL A 72 -22.02 14.19 -3.66
N SER A 73 -21.90 13.92 -2.37
CA SER A 73 -21.16 14.79 -1.48
C SER A 73 -19.64 14.64 -1.71
N LYS A 74 -18.90 15.73 -1.51
CA LYS A 74 -17.41 15.71 -1.58
C LYS A 74 -16.82 14.66 -0.64
N LYS A 75 -17.41 14.48 0.55
CA LYS A 75 -17.01 13.48 1.53
C LYS A 75 -17.15 12.04 1.00
N GLU A 76 -18.26 11.76 0.30
CA GLU A 76 -18.47 10.44 -0.32
C GLU A 76 -17.46 10.14 -1.44
N LEU A 77 -17.07 11.17 -2.19
CA LEU A 77 -16.08 11.03 -3.25
C LEU A 77 -14.71 10.69 -2.69
N VAL A 78 -14.28 11.40 -1.65
CA VAL A 78 -13.00 11.13 -0.95
C VAL A 78 -13.03 9.77 -0.25
N ALA A 79 -14.10 9.48 0.51
CA ALA A 79 -14.25 8.19 1.19
C ALA A 79 -14.26 7.01 0.20
N GLY A 80 -14.83 7.19 -0.99
CA GLY A 80 -14.76 6.20 -2.08
C GLY A 80 -13.32 5.88 -2.47
N LYS A 81 -12.46 6.89 -2.62
CA LYS A 81 -11.03 6.69 -2.96
C LYS A 81 -10.26 5.97 -1.86
N PHE A 82 -10.52 6.27 -0.57
CA PHE A 82 -9.92 5.53 0.54
C PHE A 82 -10.37 4.07 0.58
N MET A 83 -11.64 3.80 0.25
CA MET A 83 -12.14 2.42 0.20
C MET A 83 -11.50 1.63 -0.95
N VAL A 84 -11.33 2.25 -2.11
CA VAL A 84 -10.60 1.66 -3.25
C VAL A 84 -9.15 1.38 -2.89
N LEU A 85 -8.47 2.31 -2.21
CA LEU A 85 -7.11 2.11 -1.72
C LEU A 85 -7.01 0.90 -0.78
N ALA A 86 -7.93 0.79 0.20
CA ALA A 86 -7.94 -0.32 1.15
C ALA A 86 -8.09 -1.68 0.43
N ILE A 87 -8.95 -1.74 -0.57
CA ILE A 87 -9.15 -2.95 -1.40
C ILE A 87 -7.88 -3.29 -2.16
N PHE A 88 -7.21 -2.32 -2.80
CA PHE A 88 -5.97 -2.58 -3.55
C PHE A 88 -4.82 -3.01 -2.65
N CYS A 89 -4.67 -2.39 -1.49
CA CYS A 89 -3.66 -2.80 -0.52
C CYS A 89 -3.91 -4.23 -0.02
N ALA A 90 -5.18 -4.60 0.23
CA ALA A 90 -5.54 -5.95 0.62
C ALA A 90 -5.25 -6.98 -0.50
N ILE A 91 -5.64 -6.67 -1.73
CA ILE A 91 -5.34 -7.53 -2.89
C ILE A 91 -3.84 -7.68 -3.07
N GLY A 92 -3.08 -6.58 -2.98
CA GLY A 92 -1.62 -6.59 -3.14
C GLY A 92 -0.91 -7.43 -2.08
N SER A 93 -1.30 -7.28 -0.82
CA SER A 93 -0.72 -8.05 0.28
C SER A 93 -1.05 -9.55 0.18
N LEU A 94 -2.30 -9.90 -0.16
CA LEU A 94 -2.70 -11.29 -0.37
C LEU A 94 -1.99 -11.91 -1.58
N PHE A 95 -1.88 -11.17 -2.67
CA PHE A 95 -1.17 -11.63 -3.86
C PHE A 95 0.32 -11.83 -3.59
N GLY A 96 0.92 -10.89 -2.84
CA GLY A 96 2.28 -10.98 -2.36
C GLY A 96 2.51 -12.23 -1.50
N LEU A 97 1.57 -12.55 -0.61
CA LEU A 97 1.62 -13.75 0.21
C LEU A 97 1.54 -15.03 -0.65
N ILE A 98 0.60 -15.12 -1.58
CA ILE A 98 0.40 -16.33 -2.39
C ILE A 98 1.62 -16.59 -3.27
N ILE A 99 2.08 -15.60 -4.04
CA ILE A 99 3.24 -15.76 -4.93
C ILE A 99 4.52 -15.87 -4.12
N GLY A 100 4.65 -15.10 -3.02
CA GLY A 100 5.78 -15.19 -2.12
C GLY A 100 5.92 -16.57 -1.50
N PHE A 101 4.82 -17.17 -1.06
CA PHE A 101 4.80 -18.54 -0.54
C PHE A 101 5.24 -19.56 -1.59
N ILE A 102 4.68 -19.49 -2.80
CA ILE A 102 5.05 -20.39 -3.91
C ILE A 102 6.54 -20.20 -4.27
N GLY A 103 6.99 -18.96 -4.42
CA GLY A 103 8.38 -18.65 -4.75
C GLY A 103 9.36 -19.05 -3.63
N GLY A 104 8.96 -18.89 -2.38
CA GLY A 104 9.74 -19.31 -1.22
C GLY A 104 9.89 -20.82 -1.12
N LEU A 105 8.86 -21.60 -1.50
CA LEU A 105 8.95 -23.06 -1.62
C LEU A 105 9.93 -23.49 -2.73
N ILE A 106 9.88 -22.84 -3.89
CA ILE A 106 10.77 -23.14 -5.01
C ILE A 106 12.23 -22.82 -4.66
N THR A 107 12.46 -21.75 -3.93
CA THR A 107 13.80 -21.31 -3.53
C THR A 107 14.31 -21.96 -2.23
N HIS A 108 13.54 -22.87 -1.62
CA HIS A 108 13.82 -23.51 -0.33
C HIS A 108 14.12 -22.52 0.81
N LYS A 109 13.58 -21.31 0.73
CA LYS A 109 13.76 -20.27 1.76
C LYS A 109 12.69 -20.29 2.85
N ILE A 110 11.60 -21.03 2.65
CA ILE A 110 10.53 -21.19 3.65
C ILE A 110 10.62 -22.60 4.23
N VAL A 111 10.71 -22.67 5.54
CA VAL A 111 10.51 -23.92 6.28
C VAL A 111 8.99 -24.05 6.54
N LEU A 112 8.41 -25.17 6.14
CA LEU A 112 7.00 -25.49 6.39
C LEU A 112 6.80 -25.85 7.86
N ASP A 113 6.92 -24.84 8.72
CA ASP A 113 6.60 -24.96 10.14
C ASP A 113 5.40 -24.05 10.46
N ILE A 114 4.61 -24.46 11.46
CA ILE A 114 3.41 -23.68 11.91
C ILE A 114 3.83 -22.26 12.32
N VAL A 115 5.01 -22.12 12.94
CA VAL A 115 5.57 -20.82 13.34
C VAL A 115 5.88 -19.96 12.13
N GLY A 116 6.53 -20.49 11.09
CA GLY A 116 6.87 -19.77 9.87
C GLY A 116 5.64 -19.28 9.09
N ILE A 117 4.57 -20.09 9.05
CA ILE A 117 3.29 -19.66 8.44
C ILE A 117 2.67 -18.51 9.23
N GLY A 118 2.73 -18.56 10.57
CA GLY A 118 2.24 -17.48 11.43
C GLY A 118 3.00 -16.17 11.20
N GLU A 119 4.33 -16.23 11.06
CA GLU A 119 5.17 -15.08 10.75
C GLU A 119 4.84 -14.46 9.40
N LEU A 120 4.63 -15.26 8.35
CA LEU A 120 4.24 -14.78 7.03
C LEU A 120 2.88 -14.09 7.04
N LEU A 121 1.89 -14.63 7.77
CA LEU A 121 0.59 -13.99 7.91
C LEU A 121 0.71 -12.65 8.65
N PHE A 122 1.50 -12.60 9.71
CA PHE A 122 1.74 -11.38 10.46
C PHE A 122 2.43 -10.31 9.61
N LEU A 123 3.45 -10.69 8.84
CA LEU A 123 4.14 -9.81 7.89
C LEU A 123 3.18 -9.29 6.81
N THR A 124 2.28 -10.12 6.33
CA THR A 124 1.27 -9.71 5.34
C THR A 124 0.32 -8.66 5.88
N LEU A 125 -0.11 -8.79 7.13
CA LEU A 125 -0.91 -7.77 7.82
C LEU A 125 -0.12 -6.47 8.00
N GLY A 126 1.14 -6.57 8.39
CA GLY A 126 2.04 -5.42 8.49
C GLY A 126 2.21 -4.69 7.16
N ALA A 127 2.46 -5.44 6.09
CA ALA A 127 2.59 -4.88 4.74
C ALA A 127 1.31 -4.17 4.28
N TRP A 128 0.14 -4.74 4.58
CA TRP A 128 -1.15 -4.13 4.29
C TRP A 128 -1.33 -2.80 5.01
N VAL A 129 -1.04 -2.75 6.31
CA VAL A 129 -1.15 -1.52 7.11
C VAL A 129 -0.19 -0.45 6.64
N ILE A 130 1.08 -0.80 6.42
CA ILE A 130 2.10 0.14 5.95
C ILE A 130 1.71 0.70 4.58
N SER A 131 1.26 -0.13 3.66
CA SER A 131 0.81 0.32 2.34
C SER A 131 -0.42 1.24 2.40
N LEU A 132 -1.33 1.01 3.36
CA LEU A 132 -2.47 1.90 3.63
C LEU A 132 -2.02 3.28 4.12
N ILE A 133 -1.07 3.33 5.06
CA ILE A 133 -0.54 4.61 5.57
C ILE A 133 0.07 5.42 4.42
N PHE A 134 0.93 4.81 3.64
CA PHE A 134 1.57 5.47 2.51
C PHE A 134 0.57 5.88 1.43
N GLY A 135 -0.32 4.98 1.03
CA GLY A 135 -1.34 5.28 0.02
C GLY A 135 -2.30 6.38 0.47
N SER A 136 -2.64 6.45 1.77
CA SER A 136 -3.51 7.50 2.32
C SER A 136 -2.90 8.89 2.22
N MET A 137 -1.58 9.02 2.33
CA MET A 137 -0.88 10.29 2.13
C MET A 137 -0.95 10.77 0.68
N SER A 138 -0.99 9.86 -0.28
CA SER A 138 -1.05 10.21 -1.70
C SER A 138 -2.37 10.85 -2.12
N ILE A 139 -3.50 10.45 -1.51
CA ILE A 139 -4.84 10.92 -1.87
C ILE A 139 -4.98 12.45 -1.75
N PRO A 140 -4.71 13.10 -0.60
CA PRO A 140 -4.84 14.55 -0.48
C PRO A 140 -3.84 15.30 -1.37
N LEU A 141 -2.65 14.74 -1.59
CA LEU A 141 -1.65 15.34 -2.45
C LEU A 141 -2.12 15.38 -3.91
N VAL A 142 -2.72 14.29 -4.40
CA VAL A 142 -3.25 14.22 -5.76
C VAL A 142 -4.46 15.13 -5.93
N PHE A 143 -5.35 15.21 -4.95
CA PHE A 143 -6.49 16.16 -5.00
C PHE A 143 -6.03 17.62 -5.07
N LYS A 144 -4.93 17.96 -4.38
CA LYS A 144 -4.42 19.34 -4.35
C LYS A 144 -3.59 19.72 -5.58
N PHE A 145 -2.80 18.81 -6.11
CA PHE A 145 -1.77 19.11 -7.13
C PHE A 145 -2.06 18.49 -8.50
N GLY A 146 -3.12 17.66 -8.61
CA GLY A 146 -3.47 16.93 -9.83
C GLY A 146 -2.68 15.63 -10.03
N ALA A 147 -3.15 14.78 -10.94
CA ALA A 147 -2.62 13.42 -11.10
C ALA A 147 -1.19 13.38 -11.70
N GLU A 148 -0.82 14.32 -12.59
CA GLU A 148 0.52 14.36 -13.19
C GLU A 148 1.61 14.67 -12.16
N LYS A 149 1.41 15.72 -11.36
CA LYS A 149 2.30 16.06 -10.26
C LYS A 149 2.17 15.07 -9.10
N GLY A 150 1.02 14.40 -8.98
CA GLY A 150 0.73 13.39 -7.97
C GLY A 150 1.70 12.22 -8.02
N ARG A 151 2.18 11.79 -9.19
CA ARG A 151 3.16 10.70 -9.33
C ARG A 151 4.51 11.07 -8.70
N VAL A 152 5.00 12.28 -8.93
CA VAL A 152 6.25 12.76 -8.33
C VAL A 152 6.08 12.96 -6.82
N LEU A 153 4.97 13.54 -6.39
CA LEU A 153 4.63 13.73 -4.99
C LEU A 153 4.45 12.40 -4.26
N LEU A 154 4.01 11.36 -4.96
CA LEU A 154 3.90 10.02 -4.41
C LEU A 154 5.29 9.45 -4.08
N LEU A 155 6.27 9.60 -4.97
CA LEU A 155 7.66 9.22 -4.66
C LEU A 155 8.18 9.97 -3.43
N VAL A 156 7.91 11.27 -3.35
CA VAL A 156 8.30 12.09 -2.19
C VAL A 156 7.59 11.61 -0.91
N SER A 157 6.30 11.26 -1.00
CA SER A 157 5.53 10.75 0.15
C SER A 157 5.99 9.38 0.64
N PHE A 158 6.67 8.59 -0.19
CA PHE A 158 7.33 7.35 0.23
C PHE A 158 8.73 7.62 0.80
N LEU A 159 9.50 8.49 0.15
CA LEU A 159 10.89 8.75 0.55
C LEU A 159 10.99 9.46 1.89
N ILE A 160 10.08 10.41 2.19
CA ILE A 160 10.13 11.17 3.44
C ILE A 160 9.91 10.27 4.67
N PRO A 161 8.81 9.48 4.78
CA PRO A 161 8.62 8.59 5.92
C PRO A 161 9.70 7.51 6.02
N ALA A 162 10.13 6.94 4.89
CA ALA A 162 11.22 5.96 4.88
C ALA A 162 12.54 6.56 5.39
N GLY A 163 12.87 7.78 4.97
CA GLY A 163 14.05 8.51 5.45
C GLY A 163 13.97 8.84 6.95
N ILE A 164 12.79 9.23 7.44
CA ILE A 164 12.58 9.49 8.88
C ILE A 164 12.73 8.20 9.67
N CYS A 165 12.11 7.09 9.24
CA CYS A 165 12.24 5.79 9.91
C CYS A 165 13.70 5.30 9.93
N PHE A 166 14.42 5.45 8.81
CA PHE A 166 15.83 5.10 8.73
C PHE A 166 16.69 5.98 9.65
N GLY A 167 16.41 7.29 9.71
CA GLY A 167 17.11 8.21 10.61
C GLY A 167 16.87 7.88 12.10
N ILE A 168 15.64 7.55 12.47
CA ILE A 168 15.31 7.12 13.84
C ILE A 168 16.01 5.81 14.17
N TYR A 169 16.01 4.84 13.23
CA TYR A 169 16.74 3.58 13.41
C TYR A 169 18.23 3.80 13.66
N GLN A 170 18.89 4.64 12.87
CA GLN A 170 20.30 4.99 13.02
C GLN A 170 20.58 5.68 14.37
N LEU A 171 19.71 6.60 14.79
CA LEU A 171 19.84 7.27 16.09
C LEU A 171 19.70 6.30 17.26
N LEU A 172 18.73 5.38 17.20
CA LEU A 172 18.54 4.36 18.24
C LEU A 172 19.75 3.40 18.34
N THR A 173 20.30 3.01 17.20
CA THR A 173 21.52 2.17 17.18
C THR A 173 22.72 2.91 17.74
N MET A 174 22.88 4.21 17.45
CA MET A 174 23.96 5.02 18.04
C MET A 174 23.82 5.22 19.56
N LEU A 175 22.59 5.26 20.07
CA LEU A 175 22.28 5.37 21.49
C LEU A 175 22.41 4.03 22.24
N GLY A 176 22.81 2.95 21.54
CA GLY A 176 23.00 1.63 22.13
C GLY A 176 21.69 0.94 22.53
N VAL A 177 20.54 1.44 22.08
CA VAL A 177 19.25 0.78 22.29
C VAL A 177 19.13 -0.35 21.28
N ALA A 178 19.34 -1.58 21.72
CA ALA A 178 19.02 -2.74 20.90
C ALA A 178 17.52 -2.81 20.67
N LEU A 179 17.10 -2.68 19.41
CA LEU A 179 15.71 -2.94 19.02
C LEU A 179 15.48 -4.45 19.21
N THR A 180 14.91 -4.79 20.35
CA THR A 180 14.51 -6.17 20.63
C THR A 180 13.31 -6.51 19.77
N ASP A 181 13.22 -7.76 19.26
CA ASP A 181 12.10 -8.23 18.43
C ASP A 181 10.72 -7.93 19.06
N GLN A 182 10.65 -7.89 20.39
CA GLN A 182 9.45 -7.50 21.12
C GLN A 182 9.01 -6.06 20.87
N ILE A 183 9.94 -5.11 20.74
CA ILE A 183 9.62 -3.69 20.48
C ILE A 183 9.09 -3.54 19.05
N VAL A 184 9.71 -4.24 18.11
CA VAL A 184 9.26 -4.29 16.71
C VAL A 184 7.85 -4.88 16.63
N PHE A 185 7.60 -5.97 17.37
CA PHE A 185 6.28 -6.61 17.44
C PHE A 185 5.20 -5.67 18.01
N ILE A 186 5.47 -4.95 19.09
CA ILE A 186 4.54 -3.98 19.70
C ILE A 186 4.25 -2.83 18.73
N LEU A 187 5.28 -2.28 18.07
CA LEU A 187 5.12 -1.23 17.05
C LEU A 187 4.25 -1.70 15.88
N LEU A 188 4.43 -2.94 15.43
CA LEU A 188 3.64 -3.54 14.36
C LEU A 188 2.19 -3.77 14.80
N CYS A 189 1.94 -4.20 16.03
CA CYS A 189 0.60 -4.35 16.59
C CYS A 189 -0.13 -3.01 16.79
N CYS A 190 0.59 -1.93 17.10
CA CYS A 190 0.02 -0.59 17.23
C CYS A 190 -0.19 0.11 15.87
N SER A 191 0.50 -0.32 14.81
CA SER A 191 0.44 0.32 13.48
C SER A 191 -0.96 0.35 12.87
N PRO A 192 -1.85 -0.68 12.99
CA PRO A 192 -3.22 -0.62 12.46
C PRO A 192 -4.05 0.50 13.09
N LEU A 193 -3.91 0.71 14.40
CA LEU A 193 -4.61 1.77 15.12
C LEU A 193 -4.16 3.16 14.66
N LEU A 194 -2.86 3.35 14.47
CA LEU A 194 -2.28 4.58 13.93
C LEU A 194 -2.73 4.83 12.48
N ALA A 195 -2.77 3.80 11.64
CA ALA A 195 -3.25 3.90 10.28
C ALA A 195 -4.72 4.31 10.21
N LEU A 196 -5.58 3.70 11.05
CA LEU A 196 -6.99 4.05 11.13
C LEU A 196 -7.18 5.48 11.62
N ALA A 197 -6.48 5.91 12.67
CA ALA A 197 -6.52 7.28 13.16
C ALA A 197 -6.06 8.28 12.10
N TRP A 198 -5.00 7.96 11.37
CA TRP A 198 -4.48 8.77 10.27
C TRP A 198 -5.49 8.91 9.12
N CYS A 199 -6.06 7.78 8.66
CA CYS A 199 -7.08 7.79 7.61
C CYS A 199 -8.32 8.59 8.01
N LEU A 200 -8.79 8.44 9.26
CA LEU A 200 -9.93 9.20 9.78
C LEU A 200 -9.63 10.70 9.87
N SER A 201 -8.42 11.08 10.28
CA SER A 201 -7.98 12.48 10.32
C SER A 201 -7.98 13.12 8.92
N LEU A 202 -7.53 12.39 7.89
CA LEU A 202 -7.50 12.89 6.50
C LEU A 202 -8.90 13.00 5.87
N ILE A 203 -9.87 12.18 6.30
CA ILE A 203 -11.27 12.29 5.86
C ILE A 203 -11.95 13.52 6.48
N HIS A 204 -11.47 13.98 7.63
CA HIS A 204 -12.03 15.14 8.35
C HIS A 204 -11.52 16.50 7.82
N ILE A 205 -10.44 16.54 7.02
CA ILE A 205 -9.91 17.71 6.33
C ILE A 205 -10.59 17.88 4.98
#